data_6d107861047fb77469116f53035d8f97
#
_entry.id   6d107861047fb77469116f53035d8f97
#
_cell.length_a   1.000
_cell.length_b   1.000
_cell.length_c   1.000
_cell.angle_alpha   90.00
_cell.angle_beta   90.00
_cell.angle_gamma   90.00
#
_symmetry.space_group_name_H-M   'P 1'
#
loop_
_entity.id
_entity.type
_entity.pdbx_description
1 polymer ?
#
loop_
_entity_poly.entity_id
_entity_poly.type
_entity_poly.pdbx_seq_one_letter_code
_entity_poly.pdbx_strand_id
1 'polypeptide(L)'
;MLVGAATAPIAHAASTPVTLLAADGPLSGSQTAIIIGGTVEPTPSVDFARSAQALYLNALGFDIEANGSTVCYMDGTDPCSAALQVLTTPQLLQQGHSTLTGASNLVLAVQNALAADPDAYSAERPLTVFGYSQGAAVGSVAMTQLAAAGVPSELLHFVFIGSPTTADGIWLNVLSTLELVFGPDITDFIVKLFDLEPVLGLVTPNDLYPATIFSIDNDFASDWQGNFDTWGLWGELVPGLIRHGEYLGLTPDQIADATTSTDGYLTYVDISDDIDNISAAVNAIAYGGILNSGLFQSLYDSLVFALTNSF
;
A
#
# COMPACT_ATOMS: atom_id res chain seq x y z
N MET A 1 -28.37 -34.06 1.59
CA MET A 1 -27.13 -34.27 2.34
C MET A 1 -26.19 -33.13 1.94
N LEU A 2 -26.17 -32.08 2.71
CA LEU A 2 -25.25 -30.95 2.53
C LEU A 2 -23.98 -31.30 3.27
N VAL A 3 -22.87 -31.41 2.53
CA VAL A 3 -21.54 -31.56 3.11
C VAL A 3 -21.04 -30.17 3.42
N GLY A 4 -21.04 -29.80 4.70
CA GLY A 4 -20.43 -28.56 5.17
C GLY A 4 -18.92 -28.67 5.03
N ALA A 5 -18.32 -27.80 4.23
CA ALA A 5 -16.88 -27.60 4.22
C ALA A 5 -16.50 -26.86 5.52
N ALA A 6 -15.80 -27.55 6.41
CA ALA A 6 -15.20 -26.89 7.57
C ALA A 6 -13.97 -26.12 7.10
N THR A 7 -14.01 -24.80 7.19
CA THR A 7 -12.82 -23.96 7.06
C THR A 7 -11.92 -24.19 8.27
N ALA A 8 -10.70 -24.69 8.03
CA ALA A 8 -9.70 -24.79 9.09
C ALA A 8 -9.24 -23.38 9.50
N PRO A 9 -9.07 -23.10 10.80
CA PRO A 9 -8.52 -21.80 11.23
C PRO A 9 -7.07 -21.69 10.74
N ILE A 10 -6.76 -20.55 10.14
CA ILE A 10 -5.38 -20.17 9.78
C ILE A 10 -4.63 -20.02 11.11
N ALA A 11 -3.62 -20.85 11.34
CA ALA A 11 -2.78 -20.73 12.52
C ALA A 11 -1.91 -19.48 12.36
N HIS A 12 -2.19 -18.45 13.13
CA HIS A 12 -1.30 -17.29 13.27
C HIS A 12 0.03 -17.76 13.88
N ALA A 13 1.13 -17.43 13.21
CA ALA A 13 2.46 -17.65 13.77
C ALA A 13 2.61 -16.79 15.04
N ALA A 14 3.31 -17.31 16.05
CA ALA A 14 3.51 -16.61 17.31
C ALA A 14 4.24 -15.29 17.06
N SER A 15 3.61 -14.17 17.42
CA SER A 15 4.20 -12.85 17.34
C SER A 15 5.39 -12.71 18.29
N THR A 16 6.54 -12.32 17.77
CA THR A 16 7.71 -11.93 18.56
C THR A 16 7.87 -10.41 18.47
N PRO A 17 8.07 -9.70 19.59
CA PRO A 17 8.39 -8.28 19.52
C PRO A 17 9.76 -8.11 18.86
N VAL A 18 9.81 -7.40 17.74
CA VAL A 18 11.04 -7.04 17.05
C VAL A 18 11.23 -5.53 17.20
N THR A 19 12.41 -5.13 17.66
CA THR A 19 12.78 -3.71 17.73
C THR A 19 12.99 -3.21 16.29
N LEU A 20 12.01 -2.51 15.75
CA LEU A 20 12.02 -1.97 14.37
C LEU A 20 13.02 -0.81 14.16
N LEU A 21 13.64 -0.29 15.22
CA LEU A 21 14.64 0.77 15.15
C LEU A 21 16.06 0.17 15.14
N ALA A 22 16.46 -0.42 14.02
CA ALA A 22 17.80 -0.99 13.90
C ALA A 22 18.59 -0.33 12.77
N ALA A 23 19.81 0.08 13.08
CA ALA A 23 20.82 0.47 12.08
C ALA A 23 21.10 -0.67 11.06
N ASP A 24 20.64 -1.88 11.32
CA ASP A 24 20.80 -3.09 10.51
C ASP A 24 19.43 -3.62 10.00
N GLY A 25 18.46 -2.74 9.73
CA GLY A 25 17.15 -3.10 9.19
C GLY A 25 17.23 -3.54 7.71
N PRO A 26 16.12 -4.07 7.15
CA PRO A 26 16.09 -4.60 5.77
C PRO A 26 16.36 -3.53 4.69
N LEU A 27 16.27 -2.25 5.02
CA LEU A 27 16.63 -1.13 4.14
C LEU A 27 18.00 -0.53 4.47
N SER A 28 18.79 -1.15 5.37
CA SER A 28 20.13 -0.70 5.68
C SER A 28 20.96 -0.61 4.39
N GLY A 29 21.51 0.60 4.12
CA GLY A 29 22.21 0.89 2.88
C GLY A 29 21.34 1.22 1.67
N SER A 30 20.01 1.06 1.72
CA SER A 30 19.11 1.55 0.67
C SER A 30 19.16 3.08 0.62
N GLN A 31 19.29 3.63 -0.59
CA GLN A 31 19.51 5.05 -0.83
C GLN A 31 18.45 5.68 -1.72
N THR A 32 17.57 4.89 -2.27
CA THR A 32 16.56 5.35 -3.22
C THR A 32 15.23 4.66 -2.94
N ALA A 33 14.18 5.46 -2.86
CA ALA A 33 12.82 4.96 -2.71
C ALA A 33 11.90 5.57 -3.77
N ILE A 34 11.16 4.71 -4.48
CA ILE A 34 10.04 5.10 -5.35
C ILE A 34 8.79 5.17 -4.48
N ILE A 35 8.10 6.31 -4.47
CA ILE A 35 6.95 6.60 -3.61
C ILE A 35 5.67 6.67 -4.45
N ILE A 36 4.66 5.87 -4.07
CA ILE A 36 3.36 5.80 -4.75
C ILE A 36 2.25 6.09 -3.75
N GLY A 37 1.34 7.01 -4.11
CA GLY A 37 0.22 7.41 -3.27
C GLY A 37 -0.95 6.44 -3.28
N GLY A 38 -1.99 6.80 -2.53
CA GLY A 38 -3.26 6.08 -2.47
C GLY A 38 -4.29 6.55 -3.50
N THR A 39 -5.51 6.01 -3.42
CA THR A 39 -6.65 6.46 -4.24
C THR A 39 -6.84 7.97 -4.11
N VAL A 40 -7.11 8.64 -5.23
CA VAL A 40 -7.23 10.10 -5.41
C VAL A 40 -5.96 10.91 -5.12
N GLU A 41 -4.81 10.25 -5.02
CA GLU A 41 -3.52 10.88 -4.79
C GLU A 41 -2.50 10.48 -5.89
N PRO A 42 -2.73 10.90 -7.15
CA PRO A 42 -1.95 10.47 -8.30
C PRO A 42 -0.47 10.89 -8.24
N THR A 43 -0.18 11.99 -7.57
CA THR A 43 1.18 12.52 -7.40
C THR A 43 1.36 12.97 -5.96
N PRO A 44 1.83 12.07 -5.07
CA PRO A 44 2.08 12.42 -3.67
C PRO A 44 2.92 13.67 -3.49
N SER A 45 2.60 14.45 -2.46
CA SER A 45 3.32 15.68 -2.15
C SER A 45 4.72 15.41 -1.58
N VAL A 46 5.55 16.45 -1.50
CA VAL A 46 6.84 16.38 -0.80
C VAL A 46 6.66 15.98 0.66
N ASP A 47 5.62 16.50 1.32
CA ASP A 47 5.35 16.20 2.73
C ASP A 47 4.92 14.75 2.91
N PHE A 48 4.12 14.20 1.98
CA PHE A 48 3.81 12.77 1.93
C PHE A 48 5.09 11.93 1.86
N ALA A 49 5.95 12.20 0.88
CA ALA A 49 7.18 11.43 0.67
C ALA A 49 8.12 11.48 1.89
N ARG A 50 8.23 12.65 2.53
CA ARG A 50 9.03 12.83 3.75
C ARG A 50 8.42 12.14 4.97
N SER A 51 7.09 12.19 5.12
CA SER A 51 6.40 11.46 6.20
C SER A 51 6.55 9.95 6.04
N ALA A 52 6.40 9.44 4.81
CA ALA A 52 6.65 8.03 4.50
C ALA A 52 8.08 7.62 4.84
N GLN A 53 9.08 8.45 4.47
CA GLN A 53 10.48 8.23 4.85
C GLN A 53 10.65 8.22 6.36
N ALA A 54 10.20 9.26 7.04
CA ALA A 54 10.45 9.46 8.47
C ALA A 54 9.82 8.38 9.35
N LEU A 55 8.60 7.95 9.01
CA LEU A 55 7.84 7.00 9.81
C LEU A 55 8.17 5.54 9.49
N TYR A 56 8.32 5.20 8.22
CA TYR A 56 8.38 3.81 7.79
C TYR A 56 9.74 3.40 7.24
N LEU A 57 10.32 4.18 6.31
CA LEU A 57 11.57 3.78 5.68
C LEU A 57 12.74 3.86 6.67
N ASN A 58 12.80 4.92 7.46
CA ASN A 58 13.85 5.09 8.49
C ASN A 58 13.76 4.03 9.59
N ALA A 59 12.52 3.62 9.97
CA ALA A 59 12.32 2.54 10.92
C ALA A 59 12.89 1.20 10.43
N LEU A 60 13.02 1.04 9.11
CA LEU A 60 13.59 -0.14 8.45
C LEU A 60 15.08 0.02 8.09
N GLY A 61 15.72 1.14 8.46
CA GLY A 61 17.13 1.37 8.26
C GLY A 61 17.49 2.12 6.97
N PHE A 62 16.53 2.78 6.30
CA PHE A 62 16.83 3.61 5.13
C PHE A 62 17.85 4.70 5.48
N ASP A 63 18.91 4.82 4.68
CA ASP A 63 20.03 5.71 4.96
C ASP A 63 19.70 7.18 4.68
N ILE A 64 19.37 7.91 5.74
CA ILE A 64 19.03 9.34 5.68
C ILE A 64 20.28 10.21 5.47
N GLU A 65 21.43 9.85 6.07
CA GLU A 65 22.60 10.73 6.11
C GLU A 65 23.27 10.83 4.74
N ALA A 66 23.26 9.74 3.96
CA ALA A 66 23.85 9.70 2.62
C ALA A 66 23.04 10.51 1.59
N ASN A 67 21.71 10.66 1.78
CA ASN A 67 20.83 11.08 0.69
C ASN A 67 20.07 12.39 0.91
N GLY A 68 19.95 12.82 2.16
CA GLY A 68 19.08 13.96 2.49
C GLY A 68 17.61 13.66 2.08
N SER A 69 16.75 14.63 2.29
CA SER A 69 15.31 14.53 1.92
C SER A 69 15.03 15.16 0.55
N THR A 70 15.88 14.90 -0.45
CA THR A 70 15.63 15.40 -1.80
C THR A 70 14.50 14.60 -2.45
N VAL A 71 13.57 15.30 -3.07
CA VAL A 71 12.39 14.71 -3.72
C VAL A 71 12.37 15.15 -5.17
N CYS A 72 12.08 14.22 -6.08
CA CYS A 72 11.77 14.50 -7.47
C CYS A 72 10.54 13.75 -7.93
N TYR A 73 9.98 14.14 -9.05
CA TYR A 73 8.74 13.60 -9.60
C TYR A 73 9.03 12.93 -10.93
N MET A 74 8.41 11.77 -11.17
CA MET A 74 8.56 11.01 -12.40
C MET A 74 7.24 10.33 -12.80
N ASP A 75 7.12 10.01 -14.08
CA ASP A 75 5.99 9.27 -14.65
C ASP A 75 6.35 7.84 -15.08
N GLY A 76 7.56 7.41 -14.77
CA GLY A 76 8.12 6.12 -15.16
C GLY A 76 8.97 6.16 -16.44
N THR A 77 8.93 7.25 -17.23
CA THR A 77 9.69 7.37 -18.49
C THR A 77 11.01 8.10 -18.30
N ASP A 78 11.02 9.15 -17.51
CA ASP A 78 12.20 9.97 -17.26
C ASP A 78 12.90 9.55 -15.97
N PRO A 79 14.24 9.34 -15.99
CA PRO A 79 14.97 9.00 -14.78
C PRO A 79 15.04 10.20 -13.83
N CYS A 80 14.98 9.91 -12.55
CA CYS A 80 15.03 10.86 -11.45
C CYS A 80 16.18 10.43 -10.53
N SER A 81 16.94 11.35 -9.98
CA SER A 81 18.15 11.06 -9.20
C SER A 81 18.07 11.46 -7.72
N ALA A 82 16.88 11.83 -7.23
CA ALA A 82 16.68 12.12 -5.82
C ALA A 82 16.55 10.84 -4.99
N ALA A 83 16.79 10.95 -3.68
CA ALA A 83 16.59 9.85 -2.75
C ALA A 83 15.12 9.39 -2.69
N LEU A 84 14.18 10.33 -2.75
CA LEU A 84 12.75 10.05 -2.82
C LEU A 84 12.22 10.41 -4.20
N GLN A 85 11.76 9.41 -4.92
CA GLN A 85 11.27 9.51 -6.29
C GLN A 85 9.76 9.29 -6.31
N VAL A 86 8.99 10.35 -6.41
CA VAL A 86 7.53 10.28 -6.45
C VAL A 86 7.09 9.86 -7.84
N LEU A 87 6.49 8.68 -7.94
CA LEU A 87 5.93 8.15 -9.18
C LEU A 87 4.48 8.59 -9.34
N THR A 88 4.20 9.33 -10.41
CA THR A 88 2.82 9.67 -10.80
C THR A 88 2.13 8.46 -11.40
N THR A 89 0.99 8.09 -10.84
CA THR A 89 0.14 6.98 -11.30
C THR A 89 -1.32 7.45 -11.36
N PRO A 90 -2.24 6.77 -12.03
CA PRO A 90 -3.62 7.29 -12.20
C PRO A 90 -4.36 7.53 -10.89
N GLN A 91 -4.30 6.60 -9.92
CA GLN A 91 -4.95 6.65 -8.61
C GLN A 91 -6.42 7.10 -8.63
N LEU A 92 -7.16 6.64 -9.65
CA LEU A 92 -8.60 6.89 -9.79
C LEU A 92 -9.41 6.06 -8.80
N LEU A 93 -10.68 6.37 -8.65
CA LEU A 93 -11.65 5.51 -7.94
C LEU A 93 -11.86 4.16 -8.64
N GLN A 94 -11.58 4.07 -9.95
CA GLN A 94 -11.57 2.85 -10.74
C GLN A 94 -10.30 2.04 -10.40
N GLN A 95 -10.46 1.16 -9.43
CA GLN A 95 -9.35 0.45 -8.78
C GLN A 95 -8.56 -0.44 -9.75
N GLY A 96 -9.25 -1.20 -10.61
CA GLY A 96 -8.62 -2.10 -11.55
C GLY A 96 -7.76 -1.37 -12.57
N HIS A 97 -8.34 -0.39 -13.29
CA HIS A 97 -7.61 0.40 -14.28
C HIS A 97 -6.38 1.10 -13.66
N SER A 98 -6.57 1.74 -12.51
CA SER A 98 -5.48 2.46 -11.84
C SER A 98 -4.38 1.53 -11.37
N THR A 99 -4.72 0.39 -10.77
CA THR A 99 -3.75 -0.58 -10.28
C THR A 99 -2.92 -1.16 -11.43
N LEU A 100 -3.56 -1.59 -12.52
CA LEU A 100 -2.86 -2.20 -13.65
C LEU A 100 -1.99 -1.19 -14.41
N THR A 101 -2.49 0.04 -14.64
CA THR A 101 -1.72 1.11 -15.29
C THR A 101 -0.57 1.56 -14.39
N GLY A 102 -0.84 1.77 -13.09
CA GLY A 102 0.18 2.14 -12.12
C GLY A 102 1.29 1.09 -12.00
N ALA A 103 0.94 -0.21 -12.01
CA ALA A 103 1.91 -1.30 -12.01
C ALA A 103 2.82 -1.26 -13.25
N SER A 104 2.25 -0.99 -14.42
CA SER A 104 3.04 -0.85 -15.65
C SER A 104 4.02 0.33 -15.58
N ASN A 105 3.57 1.47 -15.03
CA ASN A 105 4.43 2.64 -14.81
C ASN A 105 5.55 2.32 -13.80
N LEU A 106 5.23 1.61 -12.72
CA LEU A 106 6.22 1.20 -11.71
C LEU A 106 7.27 0.25 -12.30
N VAL A 107 6.85 -0.73 -13.10
CA VAL A 107 7.78 -1.65 -13.80
C VAL A 107 8.76 -0.89 -14.66
N LEU A 108 8.29 0.08 -15.44
CA LEU A 108 9.14 0.94 -16.26
C LEU A 108 10.10 1.76 -15.41
N ALA A 109 9.62 2.36 -14.32
CA ALA A 109 10.45 3.15 -13.42
C ALA A 109 11.57 2.32 -12.78
N VAL A 110 11.25 1.12 -12.29
CA VAL A 110 12.24 0.19 -11.73
C VAL A 110 13.26 -0.24 -12.77
N GLN A 111 12.80 -0.66 -13.96
CA GLN A 111 13.71 -1.08 -15.02
C GLN A 111 14.64 0.05 -15.47
N ASN A 112 14.14 1.27 -15.58
CA ASN A 112 14.94 2.45 -15.91
C ASN A 112 15.96 2.77 -14.82
N ALA A 113 15.58 2.69 -13.53
CA ALA A 113 16.50 2.90 -12.41
C ALA A 113 17.65 1.87 -12.42
N LEU A 114 17.31 0.57 -12.60
CA LEU A 114 18.30 -0.51 -12.67
C LEU A 114 19.21 -0.39 -13.92
N ALA A 115 18.69 0.07 -15.04
CA ALA A 115 19.46 0.25 -16.26
C ALA A 115 20.37 1.49 -16.22
N ALA A 116 19.95 2.55 -15.52
CA ALA A 116 20.72 3.79 -15.42
C ALA A 116 22.01 3.62 -14.59
N ASP A 117 21.96 2.83 -13.53
CA ASP A 117 23.12 2.50 -12.69
C ASP A 117 23.00 1.05 -12.19
N PRO A 118 23.49 0.06 -12.94
CA PRO A 118 23.39 -1.35 -12.58
C PRO A 118 24.13 -1.72 -11.28
N ASP A 119 25.11 -0.94 -10.86
CA ASP A 119 25.92 -1.16 -9.65
C ASP A 119 25.36 -0.44 -8.42
N ALA A 120 24.32 0.39 -8.59
CA ALA A 120 23.70 1.14 -7.48
C ALA A 120 22.96 0.23 -6.52
N TYR A 121 22.40 -0.89 -7.00
CA TYR A 121 21.50 -1.74 -6.23
C TYR A 121 22.06 -3.14 -6.03
N SER A 122 21.88 -3.67 -4.83
CA SER A 122 22.31 -5.03 -4.44
C SER A 122 21.43 -5.52 -3.27
N ALA A 123 21.68 -6.74 -2.80
CA ALA A 123 21.02 -7.28 -1.60
C ALA A 123 21.22 -6.41 -0.36
N GLU A 124 22.37 -5.74 -0.23
CA GLU A 124 22.70 -4.83 0.87
C GLU A 124 22.20 -3.40 0.63
N ARG A 125 21.84 -3.06 -0.58
CA ARG A 125 21.36 -1.73 -1.01
C ARG A 125 20.20 -1.87 -1.99
N PRO A 126 19.05 -2.39 -1.56
CA PRO A 126 17.93 -2.57 -2.48
C PRO A 126 17.33 -1.22 -2.90
N LEU A 127 16.79 -1.15 -4.12
CA LEU A 127 15.85 -0.11 -4.50
C LEU A 127 14.55 -0.34 -3.73
N THR A 128 14.16 0.65 -2.94
CA THR A 128 12.92 0.57 -2.15
C THR A 128 11.72 1.03 -2.99
N VAL A 129 10.60 0.31 -2.88
CA VAL A 129 9.30 0.72 -3.45
C VAL A 129 8.32 0.89 -2.32
N PHE A 130 7.86 2.12 -2.09
CA PHE A 130 6.85 2.42 -1.07
C PHE A 130 5.49 2.64 -1.73
N GLY A 131 4.46 1.98 -1.21
CA GLY A 131 3.08 2.10 -1.67
C GLY A 131 2.09 2.27 -0.53
N TYR A 132 1.19 3.25 -0.64
CA TYR A 132 0.07 3.45 0.27
C TYR A 132 -1.24 3.05 -0.38
N SER A 133 -2.06 2.24 0.30
CA SER A 133 -3.41 1.90 -0.14
C SER A 133 -3.41 1.32 -1.57
N GLN A 134 -4.05 1.97 -2.54
CA GLN A 134 -4.00 1.58 -3.96
C GLN A 134 -2.56 1.49 -4.49
N GLY A 135 -1.62 2.31 -3.99
CA GLY A 135 -0.20 2.21 -4.32
C GLY A 135 0.43 0.89 -3.87
N ALA A 136 -0.04 0.30 -2.77
CA ALA A 136 0.37 -1.05 -2.36
C ALA A 136 -0.17 -2.13 -3.30
N ALA A 137 -1.42 -1.98 -3.78
CA ALA A 137 -1.97 -2.87 -4.81
C ALA A 137 -1.18 -2.75 -6.14
N VAL A 138 -0.80 -1.53 -6.54
CA VAL A 138 0.12 -1.28 -7.66
C VAL A 138 1.43 -2.05 -7.48
N GLY A 139 2.05 -1.94 -6.30
CA GLY A 139 3.28 -2.68 -5.97
C GLY A 139 3.10 -4.20 -6.04
N SER A 140 2.00 -4.72 -5.50
CA SER A 140 1.71 -6.17 -5.50
C SER A 140 1.57 -6.74 -6.91
N VAL A 141 0.91 -6.02 -7.81
CA VAL A 141 0.83 -6.40 -9.25
C VAL A 141 2.19 -6.27 -9.92
N ALA A 142 2.93 -5.19 -9.64
CA ALA A 142 4.25 -4.97 -10.22
C ALA A 142 5.26 -6.05 -9.81
N MET A 143 5.20 -6.61 -8.60
CA MET A 143 6.03 -7.75 -8.18
C MET A 143 5.94 -8.90 -9.19
N THR A 144 4.73 -9.29 -9.59
CA THR A 144 4.52 -10.37 -10.56
C THR A 144 5.10 -10.01 -11.93
N GLN A 145 4.92 -8.76 -12.38
CA GLN A 145 5.42 -8.30 -13.68
C GLN A 145 6.95 -8.19 -13.70
N LEU A 146 7.56 -7.70 -12.61
CA LEU A 146 9.02 -7.59 -12.47
C LEU A 146 9.69 -8.96 -12.41
N ALA A 147 9.11 -9.91 -11.69
CA ALA A 147 9.58 -11.29 -11.65
C ALA A 147 9.50 -11.95 -13.03
N ALA A 148 8.40 -11.75 -13.76
CA ALA A 148 8.25 -12.22 -15.14
C ALA A 148 9.24 -11.58 -16.10
N ALA A 149 9.66 -10.33 -15.83
CA ALA A 149 10.71 -9.63 -16.58
C ALA A 149 12.14 -10.04 -16.17
N GLY A 150 12.29 -10.93 -15.18
CA GLY A 150 13.57 -11.46 -14.72
C GLY A 150 14.37 -10.49 -13.83
N VAL A 151 13.71 -9.53 -13.18
CA VAL A 151 14.36 -8.64 -12.20
C VAL A 151 14.68 -9.46 -10.93
N PRO A 152 15.96 -9.53 -10.50
CA PRO A 152 16.34 -10.30 -9.31
C PRO A 152 15.69 -9.78 -8.04
N SER A 153 15.24 -10.71 -7.18
CA SER A 153 14.50 -10.36 -5.96
C SER A 153 15.33 -9.57 -4.96
N GLU A 154 16.63 -9.81 -4.91
CA GLU A 154 17.58 -9.16 -4.01
C GLU A 154 17.83 -7.67 -4.34
N LEU A 155 17.44 -7.20 -5.52
CA LEU A 155 17.62 -5.81 -5.90
C LEU A 155 16.51 -4.88 -5.41
N LEU A 156 15.40 -5.44 -4.92
CA LEU A 156 14.21 -4.68 -4.53
C LEU A 156 13.76 -5.01 -3.11
N HIS A 157 13.21 -4.02 -2.42
CA HIS A 157 12.44 -4.22 -1.20
C HIS A 157 11.17 -3.36 -1.25
N PHE A 158 10.02 -3.98 -1.03
CA PHE A 158 8.74 -3.28 -1.02
C PHE A 158 8.33 -2.92 0.41
N VAL A 159 7.75 -1.73 0.58
CA VAL A 159 7.19 -1.26 1.84
C VAL A 159 5.78 -0.79 1.58
N PHE A 160 4.80 -1.44 2.20
CA PHE A 160 3.40 -1.11 2.01
C PHE A 160 2.77 -0.65 3.32
N ILE A 161 1.91 0.36 3.24
CA ILE A 161 1.08 0.81 4.35
C ILE A 161 -0.40 0.80 3.91
N GLY A 162 -1.30 0.33 4.78
CA GLY A 162 -2.72 0.23 4.49
C GLY A 162 -3.02 -0.59 3.23
N SER A 163 -2.33 -1.72 3.05
CA SER A 163 -2.40 -2.50 1.81
C SER A 163 -3.73 -3.26 1.70
N PRO A 164 -4.51 -3.06 0.62
CA PRO A 164 -5.75 -3.79 0.39
C PRO A 164 -5.51 -5.23 -0.08
N THR A 165 -4.24 -5.64 -0.26
CA THR A 165 -3.81 -6.94 -0.80
C THR A 165 -3.20 -7.86 0.25
N THR A 166 -3.44 -7.59 1.54
CA THR A 166 -3.13 -8.54 2.63
C THR A 166 -4.11 -9.70 2.61
N ALA A 167 -3.84 -10.76 3.39
CA ALA A 167 -4.76 -11.89 3.54
C ALA A 167 -6.11 -11.47 4.14
N ASP A 168 -6.09 -10.47 5.04
CA ASP A 168 -7.27 -9.87 5.66
C ASP A 168 -7.73 -8.61 4.92
N GLY A 169 -7.11 -8.28 3.78
CA GLY A 169 -7.39 -7.09 2.99
C GLY A 169 -8.73 -7.12 2.27
N ILE A 170 -9.19 -5.93 1.92
CA ILE A 170 -10.51 -5.71 1.33
C ILE A 170 -10.69 -6.47 0.00
N TRP A 171 -9.66 -6.58 -0.84
CA TRP A 171 -9.81 -7.20 -2.17
C TRP A 171 -10.11 -8.69 -2.12
N LEU A 172 -9.72 -9.38 -1.06
CA LEU A 172 -10.04 -10.79 -0.87
C LEU A 172 -11.45 -10.97 -0.27
N ASN A 173 -11.95 -9.98 0.48
CA ASN A 173 -13.07 -10.16 1.38
C ASN A 173 -14.33 -9.33 1.03
N VAL A 174 -14.20 -8.25 0.24
CA VAL A 174 -15.28 -7.27 0.02
C VAL A 174 -16.48 -7.82 -0.75
N LEU A 175 -16.27 -8.70 -1.72
CA LEU A 175 -17.33 -9.14 -2.61
C LEU A 175 -18.48 -9.82 -1.85
N SER A 176 -18.13 -10.74 -0.95
CA SER A 176 -19.13 -11.46 -0.13
C SER A 176 -19.94 -10.51 0.77
N THR A 177 -19.28 -9.45 1.24
CA THR A 177 -19.93 -8.42 2.05
C THR A 177 -20.90 -7.57 1.23
N LEU A 178 -20.49 -7.13 0.05
CA LEU A 178 -21.35 -6.37 -0.86
C LEU A 178 -22.60 -7.18 -1.26
N GLU A 179 -22.41 -8.46 -1.59
CA GLU A 179 -23.53 -9.36 -1.91
C GLU A 179 -24.50 -9.56 -0.74
N LEU A 180 -23.96 -9.70 0.47
CA LEU A 180 -24.77 -9.87 1.68
C LEU A 180 -25.58 -8.61 2.00
N VAL A 181 -25.00 -7.44 1.86
CA VAL A 181 -25.61 -6.15 2.26
C VAL A 181 -26.54 -5.60 1.19
N PHE A 182 -26.14 -5.65 -0.07
CA PHE A 182 -26.83 -4.96 -1.17
C PHE A 182 -27.51 -5.92 -2.16
N GLY A 183 -27.18 -7.20 -2.10
CA GLY A 183 -27.64 -8.19 -3.09
C GLY A 183 -26.88 -8.11 -4.42
N PRO A 184 -27.06 -9.10 -5.31
CA PRO A 184 -26.22 -9.28 -6.49
C PRO A 184 -26.29 -8.10 -7.47
N ASP A 185 -27.47 -7.56 -7.77
CA ASP A 185 -27.64 -6.53 -8.79
C ASP A 185 -26.93 -5.22 -8.44
N ILE A 186 -27.00 -4.82 -7.17
CA ILE A 186 -26.31 -3.60 -6.69
C ILE A 186 -24.81 -3.86 -6.57
N THR A 187 -24.41 -5.04 -6.14
CA THR A 187 -23.01 -5.46 -6.11
C THR A 187 -22.37 -5.40 -7.49
N ASP A 188 -23.02 -5.97 -8.51
CA ASP A 188 -22.58 -5.90 -9.90
C ASP A 188 -22.41 -4.45 -10.38
N PHE A 189 -23.33 -3.56 -10.01
CA PHE A 189 -23.22 -2.15 -10.34
C PHE A 189 -22.01 -1.48 -9.66
N ILE A 190 -21.78 -1.77 -8.36
CA ILE A 190 -20.63 -1.25 -7.61
C ILE A 190 -19.31 -1.75 -8.20
N VAL A 191 -19.22 -3.05 -8.50
CA VAL A 191 -18.03 -3.68 -9.10
C VAL A 191 -17.69 -3.02 -10.43
N LYS A 192 -18.67 -2.75 -11.28
CA LYS A 192 -18.46 -2.06 -12.57
C LYS A 192 -18.10 -0.59 -12.39
N LEU A 193 -18.81 0.13 -11.52
CA LEU A 193 -18.60 1.57 -11.31
C LEU A 193 -17.17 1.88 -10.84
N PHE A 194 -16.66 1.05 -9.94
CA PHE A 194 -15.31 1.19 -9.37
C PHE A 194 -14.26 0.29 -10.05
N ASP A 195 -14.64 -0.39 -11.14
CA ASP A 195 -13.76 -1.30 -11.88
C ASP A 195 -13.01 -2.26 -10.95
N LEU A 196 -13.76 -2.96 -10.07
CA LEU A 196 -13.16 -3.81 -9.05
C LEU A 196 -12.72 -5.17 -9.57
N GLU A 197 -13.29 -5.68 -10.66
CA GLU A 197 -13.06 -7.04 -11.16
C GLU A 197 -11.55 -7.40 -11.26
N PRO A 198 -10.65 -6.52 -11.76
CA PRO A 198 -9.23 -6.84 -11.86
C PRO A 198 -8.49 -6.93 -10.53
N VAL A 199 -9.04 -6.38 -9.45
CA VAL A 199 -8.40 -6.36 -8.12
C VAL A 199 -9.05 -7.32 -7.12
N LEU A 200 -10.27 -7.81 -7.38
CA LEU A 200 -10.91 -8.82 -6.54
C LEU A 200 -10.06 -10.10 -6.48
N GLY A 201 -9.77 -10.55 -5.26
CA GLY A 201 -8.93 -11.72 -5.04
C GLY A 201 -7.42 -11.45 -5.13
N LEU A 202 -7.00 -10.20 -5.39
CA LEU A 202 -5.59 -9.83 -5.43
C LEU A 202 -4.96 -9.93 -4.04
N VAL A 203 -3.83 -10.63 -3.97
CA VAL A 203 -2.99 -10.73 -2.77
C VAL A 203 -1.55 -10.40 -3.11
N THR A 204 -0.81 -9.86 -2.15
CA THR A 204 0.63 -9.63 -2.29
C THR A 204 1.36 -10.98 -2.38
N PRO A 205 2.15 -11.24 -3.43
CA PRO A 205 2.92 -12.48 -3.53
C PRO A 205 3.94 -12.61 -2.38
N ASN A 206 3.97 -13.77 -1.72
CA ASN A 206 4.85 -14.03 -0.58
C ASN A 206 6.16 -14.74 -0.95
N ASP A 207 6.39 -15.01 -2.23
CA ASP A 207 7.51 -15.81 -2.75
C ASP A 207 8.33 -15.11 -3.85
N LEU A 208 8.03 -13.85 -4.18
CA LEU A 208 8.69 -13.12 -5.28
C LEU A 208 9.73 -12.12 -4.80
N TYR A 209 9.38 -11.20 -3.93
CA TYR A 209 10.25 -10.12 -3.44
C TYR A 209 10.07 -9.91 -1.95
N PRO A 210 11.14 -9.50 -1.22
CA PRO A 210 11.01 -9.04 0.15
C PRO A 210 10.05 -7.85 0.24
N ALA A 211 9.13 -7.92 1.21
CA ALA A 211 8.25 -6.80 1.51
C ALA A 211 7.97 -6.67 3.00
N THR A 212 7.84 -5.42 3.47
CA THR A 212 7.35 -5.08 4.80
C THR A 212 6.01 -4.39 4.67
N ILE A 213 4.98 -4.94 5.32
CA ILE A 213 3.59 -4.48 5.19
C ILE A 213 3.11 -4.03 6.56
N PHE A 214 2.81 -2.73 6.68
CA PHE A 214 2.27 -2.14 7.90
C PHE A 214 0.75 -2.05 7.80
N SER A 215 0.07 -2.59 8.79
CA SER A 215 -1.39 -2.56 8.92
C SER A 215 -1.78 -2.00 10.28
N ILE A 216 -2.75 -1.10 10.32
CA ILE A 216 -3.42 -0.68 11.57
C ILE A 216 -4.58 -1.64 11.80
N ASP A 217 -4.73 -2.13 13.03
CA ASP A 217 -5.86 -3.00 13.41
C ASP A 217 -7.19 -2.34 13.03
N ASN A 218 -8.07 -3.11 12.41
CA ASN A 218 -9.39 -2.67 11.91
C ASN A 218 -9.33 -1.56 10.84
N ASP A 219 -8.23 -1.41 10.12
CA ASP A 219 -8.19 -0.58 8.93
C ASP A 219 -9.09 -1.17 7.83
N PHE A 220 -9.95 -0.35 7.29
CA PHE A 220 -10.90 -0.69 6.22
C PHE A 220 -10.26 -1.40 5.02
N ALA A 221 -9.04 -1.05 4.64
CA ALA A 221 -8.39 -1.62 3.46
C ALA A 221 -7.51 -2.83 3.77
N SER A 222 -6.70 -2.78 4.82
CA SER A 222 -5.67 -3.79 5.10
C SER A 222 -6.09 -4.84 6.11
N ASP A 223 -7.10 -4.55 6.94
CA ASP A 223 -7.63 -5.45 7.97
C ASP A 223 -9.16 -5.42 7.97
N TRP A 224 -9.74 -5.99 6.90
CA TRP A 224 -11.17 -6.06 6.69
C TRP A 224 -11.79 -7.18 7.53
N GLN A 225 -12.22 -6.89 8.75
CA GLN A 225 -12.75 -7.88 9.66
C GLN A 225 -14.14 -8.41 9.27
N GLY A 226 -14.89 -7.69 8.44
CA GLY A 226 -16.23 -8.09 8.02
C GLY A 226 -17.24 -8.23 9.16
N ASN A 227 -16.93 -7.69 10.33
CA ASN A 227 -17.73 -7.79 11.55
C ASN A 227 -18.93 -6.84 11.53
N PHE A 228 -19.87 -7.07 10.64
CA PHE A 228 -21.11 -6.28 10.53
C PHE A 228 -22.12 -6.51 11.66
N ASP A 229 -21.80 -7.39 12.62
CA ASP A 229 -22.76 -7.93 13.58
C ASP A 229 -23.29 -6.94 14.63
N THR A 230 -22.54 -5.90 14.98
CA THR A 230 -22.89 -5.05 16.13
C THR A 230 -23.44 -3.69 15.75
N TRP A 231 -22.95 -3.06 14.66
CA TRP A 231 -23.31 -1.69 14.27
C TRP A 231 -23.69 -1.56 12.79
N GLY A 232 -23.73 -2.68 12.08
CA GLY A 232 -23.97 -2.70 10.62
C GLY A 232 -22.79 -2.09 9.84
N LEU A 233 -22.94 -2.05 8.52
CA LEU A 233 -21.90 -1.57 7.59
C LEU A 233 -21.28 -0.22 7.99
N TRP A 234 -22.07 0.72 8.43
CA TRP A 234 -21.59 2.06 8.77
C TRP A 234 -20.78 2.12 10.07
N GLY A 235 -21.05 1.21 11.00
CA GLY A 235 -20.32 1.11 12.26
C GLY A 235 -18.86 0.66 12.07
N GLU A 236 -18.59 -0.14 11.04
CA GLU A 236 -17.23 -0.61 10.71
C GLU A 236 -16.55 0.28 9.65
N LEU A 237 -17.31 0.67 8.61
CA LEU A 237 -16.78 1.42 7.49
C LEU A 237 -16.20 2.78 7.89
N VAL A 238 -16.92 3.56 8.71
CA VAL A 238 -16.47 4.92 9.05
C VAL A 238 -15.23 4.89 9.95
N PRO A 239 -15.17 4.14 11.06
CA PRO A 239 -13.94 3.99 11.85
C PRO A 239 -12.78 3.44 11.02
N GLY A 240 -13.01 2.39 10.21
CA GLY A 240 -11.98 1.80 9.37
C GLY A 240 -11.42 2.77 8.33
N LEU A 241 -12.24 3.66 7.75
CA LEU A 241 -11.78 4.73 6.86
C LEU A 241 -10.96 5.79 7.58
N ILE A 242 -11.29 6.10 8.85
CA ILE A 242 -10.49 7.02 9.68
C ILE A 242 -9.11 6.40 9.90
N ARG A 243 -9.05 5.12 10.34
CA ARG A 243 -7.79 4.39 10.52
C ARG A 243 -6.96 4.33 9.25
N HIS A 244 -7.62 4.09 8.12
CA HIS A 244 -6.94 4.13 6.82
C HIS A 244 -6.28 5.48 6.52
N GLY A 245 -6.80 6.57 7.04
CA GLY A 245 -6.23 7.91 6.92
C GLY A 245 -5.12 8.24 7.94
N GLU A 246 -4.84 7.38 8.93
CA GLU A 246 -3.95 7.71 10.06
C GLU A 246 -2.47 7.46 9.78
N TYR A 247 -2.12 6.58 8.85
CA TYR A 247 -0.75 6.10 8.64
C TYR A 247 0.31 7.20 8.63
N LEU A 248 0.09 8.29 7.93
CA LEU A 248 1.07 9.39 7.83
C LEU A 248 0.99 10.42 8.97
N GLY A 249 0.14 10.17 9.95
CA GLY A 249 0.00 11.00 11.15
C GLY A 249 0.33 10.26 12.45
N LEU A 250 0.76 8.98 12.36
CA LEU A 250 1.23 8.19 13.49
C LEU A 250 2.52 8.78 14.08
N THR A 251 2.80 8.39 15.30
CA THR A 251 4.10 8.69 15.95
C THR A 251 5.08 7.53 15.73
N PRO A 252 6.40 7.79 15.76
CA PRO A 252 7.39 6.71 15.71
C PRO A 252 7.22 5.67 16.82
N ASP A 253 6.78 6.07 18.01
CA ASP A 253 6.55 5.15 19.14
C ASP A 253 5.41 4.18 18.84
N GLN A 254 4.30 4.63 18.22
CA GLN A 254 3.20 3.75 17.82
C GLN A 254 3.63 2.68 16.79
N ILE A 255 4.54 3.05 15.91
CA ILE A 255 5.12 2.09 14.93
C ILE A 255 6.12 1.15 15.62
N ALA A 256 6.90 1.66 16.57
CA ALA A 256 7.89 0.86 17.30
C ALA A 256 7.23 -0.18 18.24
N ASP A 257 6.03 0.09 18.74
CA ASP A 257 5.25 -0.82 19.61
C ASP A 257 4.47 -1.89 18.82
N ALA A 258 4.53 -1.87 17.48
CA ALA A 258 3.83 -2.82 16.62
C ALA A 258 4.34 -4.26 16.79
N THR A 259 3.47 -5.22 16.53
CA THR A 259 3.83 -6.64 16.50
C THR A 259 4.21 -7.07 15.09
N THR A 260 5.09 -8.07 14.98
CA THR A 260 5.54 -8.55 13.67
C THR A 260 5.31 -10.04 13.49
N SER A 261 4.97 -10.41 12.26
CA SER A 261 4.88 -11.80 11.80
C SER A 261 5.47 -11.94 10.41
N THR A 262 5.76 -13.16 9.96
CA THR A 262 6.33 -13.39 8.63
C THR A 262 5.62 -14.51 7.89
N ASP A 263 5.49 -14.35 6.56
CA ASP A 263 5.02 -15.39 5.65
C ASP A 263 5.84 -15.32 4.34
N GLY A 264 6.68 -16.30 4.10
CA GLY A 264 7.61 -16.29 2.98
C GLY A 264 8.56 -15.09 3.03
N TYR A 265 8.52 -14.25 1.99
CA TYR A 265 9.29 -13.01 1.90
C TYR A 265 8.57 -11.79 2.49
N LEU A 266 7.36 -11.97 3.00
CA LEU A 266 6.59 -10.88 3.60
C LEU A 266 6.82 -10.79 5.10
N THR A 267 7.03 -9.59 5.59
CA THR A 267 7.01 -9.24 7.01
C THR A 267 5.80 -8.35 7.25
N TYR A 268 4.88 -8.79 8.08
CA TYR A 268 3.72 -8.02 8.53
C TYR A 268 4.06 -7.28 9.82
N VAL A 269 3.63 -6.04 9.90
CA VAL A 269 3.82 -5.14 11.05
C VAL A 269 2.45 -4.63 11.44
N ASP A 270 1.87 -5.21 12.50
CA ASP A 270 0.52 -4.93 12.96
C ASP A 270 0.57 -3.87 14.05
N ILE A 271 0.03 -2.70 13.76
CA ILE A 271 -0.02 -1.52 14.62
C ILE A 271 -1.35 -1.54 15.36
N SER A 272 -1.28 -1.59 16.69
CA SER A 272 -2.48 -1.57 17.51
C SER A 272 -3.28 -0.28 17.33
N ASP A 273 -4.60 -0.44 17.18
CA ASP A 273 -5.53 0.67 17.13
C ASP A 273 -5.86 1.15 18.55
N ASP A 274 -5.35 2.32 18.92
CA ASP A 274 -5.84 3.08 20.08
C ASP A 274 -6.95 4.02 19.61
N ILE A 275 -8.19 3.73 20.00
CA ILE A 275 -9.43 4.41 19.58
C ILE A 275 -9.39 5.95 19.71
N ASP A 276 -8.43 6.51 20.41
CA ASP A 276 -8.25 7.95 20.62
C ASP A 276 -7.49 8.68 19.49
N ASN A 277 -7.25 8.02 18.35
CA ASN A 277 -6.34 8.47 17.29
C ASN A 277 -6.94 9.42 16.22
N ILE A 278 -8.07 10.08 16.48
CA ILE A 278 -8.52 11.20 15.60
C ILE A 278 -7.39 12.23 15.38
N SER A 279 -6.49 12.38 16.38
CA SER A 279 -5.29 13.21 16.24
C SER A 279 -4.35 12.74 15.13
N ALA A 280 -4.17 11.43 14.94
CA ALA A 280 -3.32 10.88 13.87
C ALA A 280 -3.93 11.16 12.49
N ALA A 281 -5.23 10.99 12.29
CA ALA A 281 -5.90 11.34 11.05
C ALA A 281 -5.80 12.85 10.74
N VAL A 282 -5.98 13.70 11.75
CA VAL A 282 -5.80 15.15 11.61
C VAL A 282 -4.36 15.51 11.26
N ASN A 283 -3.38 14.86 11.90
CA ASN A 283 -1.95 15.07 11.61
C ASN A 283 -1.59 14.59 10.20
N ALA A 284 -2.12 13.47 9.75
CA ALA A 284 -1.91 12.96 8.39
C ALA A 284 -2.42 13.97 7.34
N ILE A 285 -3.57 14.58 7.57
CA ILE A 285 -4.12 15.62 6.70
C ILE A 285 -3.29 16.91 6.77
N ALA A 286 -2.92 17.35 7.98
CA ALA A 286 -2.27 18.64 8.18
C ALA A 286 -0.78 18.63 7.83
N TYR A 287 -0.10 17.54 8.07
CA TYR A 287 1.36 17.43 8.00
C TYR A 287 1.85 16.24 7.17
N GLY A 288 1.05 15.19 7.05
CA GLY A 288 1.39 13.97 6.32
C GLY A 288 1.27 14.10 4.79
N GLY A 289 0.63 15.17 4.30
CA GLY A 289 0.48 15.42 2.86
C GLY A 289 -0.52 14.52 2.15
N ILE A 290 -1.43 13.87 2.90
CA ILE A 290 -2.42 12.91 2.36
C ILE A 290 -3.44 13.58 1.43
N LEU A 291 -3.77 14.86 1.65
CA LEU A 291 -4.64 15.64 0.77
C LEU A 291 -3.81 16.65 -0.02
N ASN A 292 -3.53 16.32 -1.26
CA ASN A 292 -2.79 17.20 -2.15
C ASN A 292 -3.72 17.99 -3.10
N SER A 293 -3.12 18.89 -3.88
CA SER A 293 -3.86 19.70 -4.87
C SER A 293 -4.46 18.87 -6.02
N GLY A 294 -4.07 17.61 -6.16
CA GLY A 294 -4.56 16.69 -7.19
C GLY A 294 -5.91 16.04 -6.88
N LEU A 295 -6.40 16.11 -5.64
CA LEU A 295 -7.64 15.46 -5.21
C LEU A 295 -8.83 15.78 -6.14
N PHE A 296 -9.11 17.05 -6.39
CA PHE A 296 -10.25 17.45 -7.22
C PHE A 296 -10.08 17.00 -8.68
N GLN A 297 -8.86 17.05 -9.21
CA GLN A 297 -8.58 16.56 -10.56
C GLN A 297 -8.81 15.05 -10.65
N SER A 298 -8.30 14.29 -9.70
CA SER A 298 -8.48 12.83 -9.66
C SER A 298 -9.95 12.43 -9.53
N LEU A 299 -10.74 13.15 -8.73
CA LEU A 299 -12.19 12.92 -8.63
C LEU A 299 -12.91 13.23 -9.95
N TYR A 300 -12.52 14.32 -10.63
CA TYR A 300 -13.05 14.67 -11.95
C TYR A 300 -12.69 13.60 -12.99
N ASP A 301 -11.44 13.18 -13.05
CA ASP A 301 -10.97 12.14 -13.99
C ASP A 301 -11.66 10.80 -13.74
N SER A 302 -11.89 10.45 -12.47
CA SER A 302 -12.67 9.26 -12.09
C SER A 302 -14.11 9.32 -12.60
N LEU A 303 -14.75 10.49 -12.50
CA LEU A 303 -16.11 10.69 -13.01
C LEU A 303 -16.13 10.58 -14.55
N VAL A 304 -15.18 11.20 -15.23
CA VAL A 304 -15.05 11.12 -16.70
C VAL A 304 -14.83 9.67 -17.12
N PHE A 305 -13.93 8.94 -16.47
CA PHE A 305 -13.67 7.53 -16.75
C PHE A 305 -14.94 6.70 -16.58
N ALA A 306 -15.66 6.86 -15.48
CA ALA A 306 -16.91 6.14 -15.23
C ALA A 306 -17.96 6.42 -16.33
N LEU A 307 -18.14 7.68 -16.73
CA LEU A 307 -19.10 8.07 -17.76
C LEU A 307 -18.73 7.56 -19.17
N THR A 308 -17.45 7.35 -19.45
CA THR A 308 -16.98 6.94 -20.79
C THR A 308 -16.79 5.44 -20.95
N ASN A 309 -16.65 4.68 -19.85
CA ASN A 309 -16.31 3.26 -19.90
C ASN A 309 -17.29 2.32 -19.20
N SER A 310 -18.28 2.86 -18.43
CA SER A 310 -19.24 2.03 -17.68
C SER A 310 -20.60 1.86 -18.35
N PHE A 311 -20.79 2.36 -19.59
CA PHE A 311 -22.05 2.24 -20.34
C PHE A 311 -21.85 1.68 -21.73
#